data_14dacb8d85aa08f9b077b51fdb842ae1
#
_entry.id   14dacb8d85aa08f9b077b51fdb842ae1
#
_cell.length_a   1.000
_cell.length_b   1.000
_cell.length_c   1.000
_cell.angle_alpha   90.00
_cell.angle_beta   90.00
_cell.angle_gamma   90.00
#
_symmetry.space_group_name_H-M   'P 1'
#
loop_
_entity.id
_entity.type
_entity.pdbx_description
1 polymer ?
#
loop_
_entity_poly.entity_id
_entity_poly.type
_entity_poly.pdbx_seq_one_letter_code
_entity_poly.pdbx_strand_id
1 'polypeptide(L)'
;MTRMVANRFDLPEPIKISCIGGVWRYDEPQFARYRYFTQWDAEIYGVADPSADAEIIALSSDILESVGLKEHLVKISNRKLVEGFLRGLGIQSQNDLDHLIRIIDKVGKIGSEQAEREFTRAGLSKDKVKRILGFADISGDPDQVLGELEKKLPKGDMIHQGFKELSGTVDRVESLGKKPKIKVDLAIVRGISYYDGTVFEAYDQDGEDVGAILGGGRFDKLCKIYGKRDMPATGVAGGYERLMLSLERKDLFPDIQQRPEVFVVTVNESVWNDAVKIAQQLRSHNIRADYDLKQRPLGKQLEYADSLKVGICLVLGPREIKEGTVRMKDMKTGEEKSVKLSSAVDEIRKTLG
;
A
#
# COMPACT_ATOMS: atom_id res chain seq x y z
N MET A 1 13.72 2.25 -10.73
CA MET A 1 13.20 1.43 -11.85
C MET A 1 13.41 2.13 -13.17
N THR A 2 12.94 3.36 -13.38
CA THR A 2 13.01 4.10 -14.66
C THR A 2 14.41 4.11 -15.30
N ARG A 3 15.49 4.39 -14.51
CA ARG A 3 16.87 4.37 -15.05
C ARG A 3 17.28 2.99 -15.58
N MET A 4 16.82 1.92 -14.95
CA MET A 4 17.10 0.55 -15.42
C MET A 4 16.37 0.29 -16.74
N VAL A 5 15.07 0.55 -16.81
CA VAL A 5 14.24 0.35 -18.01
C VAL A 5 14.75 1.18 -19.18
N ALA A 6 15.06 2.46 -18.94
CA ALA A 6 15.53 3.38 -19.97
C ALA A 6 16.87 2.97 -20.63
N ASN A 7 17.62 2.04 -20.04
CA ASN A 7 18.89 1.52 -20.53
C ASN A 7 18.87 0.02 -20.89
N ARG A 8 17.71 -0.65 -20.80
CA ARG A 8 17.53 -2.05 -21.18
C ARG A 8 16.67 -2.13 -22.45
N PHE A 9 17.23 -2.68 -23.53
CA PHE A 9 16.55 -2.81 -24.83
C PHE A 9 16.04 -4.22 -25.10
N ASP A 10 16.34 -5.15 -24.24
CA ASP A 10 16.00 -6.56 -24.29
C ASP A 10 14.68 -6.92 -23.58
N LEU A 11 14.09 -5.95 -22.85
CA LEU A 11 12.83 -6.17 -22.15
C LEU A 11 11.64 -6.07 -23.11
N PRO A 12 10.74 -7.08 -23.14
CA PRO A 12 9.54 -7.04 -23.97
C PRO A 12 8.55 -5.97 -23.44
N GLU A 13 7.92 -5.27 -24.36
CA GLU A 13 6.87 -4.27 -24.05
C GLU A 13 5.46 -4.92 -24.10
N PRO A 14 4.52 -4.47 -23.24
CA PRO A 14 4.69 -3.51 -22.15
C PRO A 14 5.52 -4.09 -21.00
N ILE A 15 6.38 -3.23 -20.41
CA ILE A 15 7.22 -3.62 -19.29
C ILE A 15 6.48 -3.32 -18.00
N LYS A 16 6.17 -4.32 -17.19
CA LYS A 16 5.55 -4.19 -15.86
C LYS A 16 6.55 -4.58 -14.81
N ILE A 17 6.85 -3.67 -13.90
CA ILE A 17 7.87 -3.87 -12.84
C ILE A 17 7.31 -3.40 -11.50
N SER A 18 7.62 -4.17 -10.46
CA SER A 18 7.38 -3.77 -9.08
C SER A 18 8.65 -3.94 -8.23
N CYS A 19 8.76 -3.16 -7.18
CA CYS A 19 9.78 -3.35 -6.16
C CYS A 19 9.28 -2.93 -4.78
N ILE A 20 9.94 -3.47 -3.75
CA ILE A 20 9.74 -3.10 -2.35
C ILE A 20 11.12 -2.84 -1.76
N GLY A 21 11.28 -1.73 -1.06
CA GLY A 21 12.57 -1.41 -0.45
C GLY A 21 12.54 -0.18 0.44
N GLY A 22 13.64 0.01 1.17
CA GLY A 22 13.85 1.18 2.01
C GLY A 22 14.18 2.43 1.19
N VAL A 23 13.56 3.54 1.54
CA VAL A 23 13.72 4.85 0.88
C VAL A 23 14.11 5.90 1.91
N TRP A 24 15.02 6.79 1.53
CA TRP A 24 15.44 7.93 2.35
C TRP A 24 15.01 9.24 1.69
N ARG A 25 14.41 10.13 2.48
CA ARG A 25 14.06 11.50 2.04
C ARG A 25 14.50 12.52 3.07
N TYR A 26 15.02 13.64 2.60
CA TYR A 26 15.36 14.77 3.46
C TYR A 26 14.10 15.63 3.68
N ASP A 27 13.14 15.07 4.40
CA ASP A 27 11.88 15.74 4.76
C ASP A 27 11.88 16.16 6.23
N GLU A 28 11.04 17.14 6.57
CA GLU A 28 10.76 17.45 7.96
C GLU A 28 9.95 16.28 8.59
N PRO A 29 10.47 15.64 9.65
CA PRO A 29 9.77 14.55 10.32
C PRO A 29 8.48 15.05 10.96
N GLN A 30 7.40 14.32 10.74
CA GLN A 30 6.11 14.57 11.37
C GLN A 30 5.32 13.27 11.45
N PHE A 31 4.14 13.29 12.06
CA PHE A 31 3.28 12.13 12.13
C PHE A 31 3.07 11.53 10.72
N ALA A 32 3.21 10.21 10.61
CA ALA A 32 3.10 9.47 9.34
C ALA A 32 4.07 9.91 8.22
N ARG A 33 5.16 10.63 8.54
CA ARG A 33 6.17 11.08 7.56
C ARG A 33 7.57 10.94 8.14
N TYR A 34 8.30 9.94 7.67
CA TYR A 34 9.62 9.57 8.17
C TYR A 34 10.70 9.89 7.14
N ARG A 35 11.94 10.07 7.59
CA ARG A 35 13.10 10.23 6.71
C ARG A 35 13.58 8.93 6.10
N TYR A 36 13.41 7.82 6.80
CA TYR A 36 13.57 6.45 6.30
C TYR A 36 12.25 5.72 6.43
N PHE A 37 11.80 5.08 5.38
CA PHE A 37 10.56 4.34 5.36
C PHE A 37 10.60 3.27 4.27
N THR A 38 9.73 2.27 4.38
CA THR A 38 9.58 1.24 3.37
C THR A 38 8.54 1.67 2.33
N GLN A 39 8.91 1.58 1.06
CA GLN A 39 8.06 1.91 -0.07
C GLN A 39 7.92 0.69 -0.98
N TRP A 40 6.72 0.50 -1.50
CA TRP A 40 6.48 -0.37 -2.63
C TRP A 40 6.11 0.47 -3.85
N ASP A 41 6.54 0.01 -5.01
CA ASP A 41 6.34 0.67 -6.28
C ASP A 41 5.86 -0.33 -7.32
N ALA A 42 4.97 0.10 -8.22
CA ALA A 42 4.57 -0.63 -9.41
C ALA A 42 4.51 0.31 -10.60
N GLU A 43 5.12 -0.04 -11.71
CA GLU A 43 5.25 0.82 -12.90
C GLU A 43 4.98 0.04 -14.18
N ILE A 44 4.33 0.69 -15.15
CA ILE A 44 4.09 0.19 -16.50
C ILE A 44 4.78 1.14 -17.48
N TYR A 45 5.58 0.57 -18.38
CA TYR A 45 6.30 1.30 -19.43
C TYR A 45 5.90 0.81 -20.82
N GLY A 46 5.93 1.73 -21.80
CA GLY A 46 5.66 1.42 -23.19
C GLY A 46 4.20 1.54 -23.60
N VAL A 47 3.32 2.08 -22.75
CA VAL A 47 1.88 2.24 -23.06
C VAL A 47 1.46 3.69 -22.88
N ALA A 48 1.15 4.37 -24.00
CA ALA A 48 0.65 5.76 -23.99
C ALA A 48 -0.86 5.85 -23.69
N ASP A 49 -1.61 4.77 -23.94
CA ASP A 49 -3.06 4.74 -23.74
C ASP A 49 -3.43 4.81 -22.25
N PRO A 50 -4.51 5.53 -21.87
CA PRO A 50 -5.02 5.61 -20.51
C PRO A 50 -5.32 4.27 -19.83
N SER A 51 -5.34 3.15 -20.57
CA SER A 51 -5.50 1.82 -19.98
C SER A 51 -4.40 1.46 -18.98
N ALA A 52 -3.16 1.92 -19.23
CA ALA A 52 -2.08 1.71 -18.27
C ALA A 52 -2.31 2.47 -16.95
N ASP A 53 -2.82 3.71 -17.04
CA ASP A 53 -3.16 4.50 -15.85
C ASP A 53 -4.28 3.83 -15.06
N ALA A 54 -5.31 3.37 -15.77
CA ALA A 54 -6.44 2.65 -15.16
C ALA A 54 -6.01 1.34 -14.49
N GLU A 55 -5.10 0.58 -15.12
CA GLU A 55 -4.56 -0.66 -14.53
C GLU A 55 -3.79 -0.39 -13.24
N ILE A 56 -2.95 0.65 -13.20
CA ILE A 56 -2.22 1.06 -11.99
C ILE A 56 -3.18 1.55 -10.89
N ILE A 57 -4.23 2.30 -11.23
CA ILE A 57 -5.27 2.73 -10.28
C ILE A 57 -6.03 1.52 -9.73
N ALA A 58 -6.44 0.58 -10.58
CA ALA A 58 -7.12 -0.64 -10.16
C ALA A 58 -6.23 -1.51 -9.26
N LEU A 59 -4.96 -1.73 -9.64
CA LEU A 59 -3.97 -2.42 -8.82
C LEU A 59 -3.82 -1.77 -7.43
N SER A 60 -3.79 -0.45 -7.39
CA SER A 60 -3.70 0.30 -6.13
C SER A 60 -4.88 0.01 -5.21
N SER A 61 -6.10 -0.03 -5.76
CA SER A 61 -7.32 -0.38 -5.04
C SER A 61 -7.31 -1.84 -4.59
N ASP A 62 -6.90 -2.78 -5.47
CA ASP A 62 -6.82 -4.20 -5.15
C ASP A 62 -5.82 -4.48 -4.01
N ILE A 63 -4.68 -3.79 -3.99
CA ILE A 63 -3.70 -3.91 -2.89
C ILE A 63 -4.33 -3.46 -1.57
N LEU A 64 -4.99 -2.30 -1.54
CA LEU A 64 -5.63 -1.79 -0.32
C LEU A 64 -6.76 -2.73 0.16
N GLU A 65 -7.58 -3.23 -0.75
CA GLU A 65 -8.64 -4.21 -0.45
C GLU A 65 -8.07 -5.54 0.08
N SER A 66 -6.97 -6.03 -0.51
CA SER A 66 -6.35 -7.31 -0.13
C SER A 66 -5.80 -7.32 1.29
N VAL A 67 -5.36 -6.16 1.79
CA VAL A 67 -4.91 -6.01 3.17
C VAL A 67 -6.03 -5.62 4.14
N GLY A 68 -7.29 -5.59 3.66
CA GLY A 68 -8.47 -5.32 4.49
C GLY A 68 -8.93 -3.87 4.51
N LEU A 69 -8.20 -2.92 3.91
CA LEU A 69 -8.60 -1.51 3.85
C LEU A 69 -9.65 -1.29 2.75
N LYS A 70 -10.86 -1.75 2.99
CA LYS A 70 -11.98 -1.67 2.03
C LYS A 70 -12.53 -0.26 1.88
N GLU A 71 -12.51 0.55 2.93
CA GLU A 71 -12.99 1.93 2.94
C GLU A 71 -11.85 2.89 2.56
N HIS A 72 -11.45 2.83 1.28
CA HIS A 72 -10.48 3.75 0.69
C HIS A 72 -11.10 4.53 -0.46
N LEU A 73 -10.50 5.66 -0.78
CA LEU A 73 -10.90 6.51 -1.88
C LEU A 73 -9.68 6.92 -2.71
N VAL A 74 -9.74 6.71 -4.02
CA VAL A 74 -8.71 7.16 -4.96
C VAL A 74 -9.19 8.46 -5.62
N LYS A 75 -8.49 9.55 -5.37
CA LYS A 75 -8.70 10.83 -6.04
C LYS A 75 -7.84 10.89 -7.28
N ILE A 76 -8.46 11.21 -8.42
CA ILE A 76 -7.79 11.27 -9.71
C ILE A 76 -7.93 12.64 -10.35
N SER A 77 -6.89 13.06 -11.10
CA SER A 77 -6.85 14.29 -11.86
C SER A 77 -5.95 14.11 -13.11
N ASN A 78 -5.78 15.16 -13.86
CA ASN A 78 -4.83 15.17 -14.97
C ASN A 78 -4.04 16.49 -15.01
N ARG A 79 -2.72 16.38 -15.04
CA ARG A 79 -1.81 17.52 -15.01
C ARG A 79 -1.99 18.47 -16.20
N LYS A 80 -2.21 17.92 -17.40
CA LYS A 80 -2.44 18.74 -18.62
C LYS A 80 -3.72 19.55 -18.54
N LEU A 81 -4.76 19.01 -17.89
CA LEU A 81 -6.01 19.73 -17.68
C LEU A 81 -5.79 20.97 -16.81
N VAL A 82 -5.09 20.81 -15.67
CA VAL A 82 -4.79 21.92 -14.76
C VAL A 82 -3.81 22.92 -15.38
N GLU A 83 -2.75 22.44 -16.00
CA GLU A 83 -1.77 23.29 -16.67
C GLU A 83 -2.39 24.05 -17.86
N GLY A 84 -3.21 23.38 -18.65
CA GLY A 84 -3.96 24.01 -19.76
C GLY A 84 -4.91 25.10 -19.28
N PHE A 85 -5.58 24.89 -18.13
CA PHE A 85 -6.40 25.92 -17.50
C PHE A 85 -5.57 27.15 -17.09
N LEU A 86 -4.44 26.95 -16.43
CA LEU A 86 -3.54 28.04 -16.03
C LEU A 86 -2.99 28.82 -17.26
N ARG A 87 -2.63 28.10 -18.31
CA ARG A 87 -2.21 28.74 -19.58
C ARG A 87 -3.33 29.58 -20.22
N GLY A 88 -4.58 29.10 -20.13
CA GLY A 88 -5.77 29.84 -20.52
C GLY A 88 -6.01 31.13 -19.72
N LEU A 89 -5.46 31.25 -18.53
CA LEU A 89 -5.42 32.47 -17.71
C LEU A 89 -4.26 33.42 -18.09
N GLY A 90 -3.46 33.08 -19.13
CA GLY A 90 -2.33 33.88 -19.59
C GLY A 90 -1.02 33.60 -18.83
N ILE A 91 -0.89 32.48 -18.11
CA ILE A 91 0.35 32.09 -17.45
C ILE A 91 1.14 31.22 -18.43
N GLN A 92 2.24 31.75 -18.97
CA GLN A 92 3.02 31.08 -20.01
C GLN A 92 4.36 30.53 -19.53
N SER A 93 4.96 31.16 -18.52
CA SER A 93 6.24 30.73 -17.94
C SER A 93 6.12 29.38 -17.26
N GLN A 94 7.01 28.43 -17.60
CA GLN A 94 7.01 27.11 -16.97
C GLN A 94 7.31 27.20 -15.47
N ASN A 95 8.20 28.12 -15.06
CA ASN A 95 8.52 28.32 -13.65
C ASN A 95 7.30 28.80 -12.85
N ASP A 96 6.51 29.72 -13.43
CA ASP A 96 5.29 30.22 -12.80
C ASP A 96 4.23 29.10 -12.71
N LEU A 97 4.05 28.32 -13.78
CA LEU A 97 3.16 27.17 -13.78
C LEU A 97 3.52 26.18 -12.67
N ASP A 98 4.79 25.79 -12.59
CA ASP A 98 5.26 24.85 -11.57
C ASP A 98 5.13 25.42 -10.15
N HIS A 99 5.28 26.75 -10.00
CA HIS A 99 5.06 27.41 -8.71
C HIS A 99 3.58 27.39 -8.33
N LEU A 100 2.69 27.76 -9.23
CA LEU A 100 1.25 27.80 -8.97
C LEU A 100 0.65 26.41 -8.76
N ILE A 101 1.12 25.40 -9.50
CA ILE A 101 0.73 24.00 -9.32
C ILE A 101 1.11 23.51 -7.91
N ARG A 102 2.29 23.90 -7.39
CA ARG A 102 2.66 23.59 -5.99
C ARG A 102 1.77 24.26 -4.96
N ILE A 103 1.20 25.43 -5.26
CA ILE A 103 0.21 26.07 -4.39
C ILE A 103 -1.11 25.29 -4.45
N ILE A 104 -1.58 24.92 -5.66
CA ILE A 104 -2.79 24.10 -5.84
C ILE A 104 -2.68 22.78 -5.04
N ASP A 105 -1.55 22.08 -5.12
CA ASP A 105 -1.27 20.82 -4.39
C ASP A 105 -1.39 20.97 -2.86
N LYS A 106 -1.28 22.17 -2.35
CA LYS A 106 -1.38 22.47 -0.93
C LYS A 106 -2.77 22.95 -0.48
N VAL A 107 -3.65 23.34 -1.41
CA VAL A 107 -4.94 24.00 -1.07
C VAL A 107 -5.71 23.20 -0.04
N GLY A 108 -5.83 21.88 -0.21
CA GLY A 108 -6.51 21.01 0.74
C GLY A 108 -5.85 20.93 2.14
N LYS A 109 -4.57 21.31 2.26
CA LYS A 109 -3.81 21.26 3.52
C LYS A 109 -3.78 22.60 4.23
N ILE A 110 -3.64 23.70 3.48
CA ILE A 110 -3.46 25.04 4.05
C ILE A 110 -4.77 25.85 4.10
N GLY A 111 -5.82 25.36 3.45
CA GLY A 111 -7.10 26.05 3.33
C GLY A 111 -7.12 27.18 2.28
N SER A 112 -8.33 27.54 1.85
CA SER A 112 -8.53 28.48 0.75
C SER A 112 -7.98 29.89 1.05
N GLU A 113 -8.11 30.40 2.27
CA GLU A 113 -7.61 31.74 2.64
C GLU A 113 -6.08 31.83 2.54
N GLN A 114 -5.37 30.83 3.01
CA GLN A 114 -3.91 30.86 2.94
C GLN A 114 -3.44 30.65 1.52
N ALA A 115 -4.10 29.78 0.75
CA ALA A 115 -3.83 29.60 -0.68
C ALA A 115 -4.06 30.93 -1.48
N GLU A 116 -5.13 31.68 -1.19
CA GLU A 116 -5.38 32.98 -1.79
C GLU A 116 -4.23 33.96 -1.52
N ARG A 117 -3.70 33.98 -0.28
CA ARG A 117 -2.54 34.80 0.08
C ARG A 117 -1.28 34.38 -0.70
N GLU A 118 -1.03 33.07 -0.85
CA GLU A 118 0.13 32.57 -1.60
C GLU A 118 0.02 32.93 -3.10
N PHE A 119 -1.14 32.76 -3.72
CA PHE A 119 -1.38 33.18 -5.10
C PHE A 119 -1.23 34.68 -5.30
N THR A 120 -1.70 35.49 -4.35
CA THR A 120 -1.55 36.95 -4.39
C THR A 120 -0.08 37.38 -4.28
N ARG A 121 0.70 36.70 -3.42
CA ARG A 121 2.16 36.90 -3.32
C ARG A 121 2.90 36.48 -4.59
N ALA A 122 2.38 35.51 -5.32
CA ALA A 122 2.88 35.12 -6.63
C ALA A 122 2.52 36.13 -7.75
N GLY A 123 1.88 37.25 -7.43
CA GLY A 123 1.59 38.35 -8.35
C GLY A 123 0.30 38.17 -9.14
N LEU A 124 -0.59 37.27 -8.77
CA LEU A 124 -1.86 37.07 -9.44
C LEU A 124 -2.91 38.12 -9.03
N SER A 125 -3.72 38.57 -10.00
CA SER A 125 -4.89 39.40 -9.69
C SER A 125 -5.96 38.60 -8.93
N LYS A 126 -6.78 39.29 -8.15
CA LYS A 126 -7.89 38.67 -7.40
C LYS A 126 -8.83 37.86 -8.28
N ASP A 127 -9.11 38.30 -9.49
CA ASP A 127 -9.95 37.58 -10.47
C ASP A 127 -9.31 36.24 -10.85
N LYS A 128 -8.02 36.23 -11.19
CA LYS A 128 -7.30 34.99 -11.53
C LYS A 128 -7.26 34.04 -10.33
N VAL A 129 -6.99 34.55 -9.11
CA VAL A 129 -6.98 33.72 -7.90
C VAL A 129 -8.33 33.06 -7.65
N LYS A 130 -9.43 33.83 -7.75
CA LYS A 130 -10.78 33.29 -7.60
C LYS A 130 -11.09 32.20 -8.62
N ARG A 131 -10.66 32.38 -9.88
CA ARG A 131 -10.86 31.39 -10.94
C ARG A 131 -10.03 30.12 -10.70
N ILE A 132 -8.78 30.26 -10.23
CA ILE A 132 -7.92 29.10 -9.91
C ILE A 132 -8.49 28.32 -8.73
N LEU A 133 -8.90 28.98 -7.66
CA LEU A 133 -9.50 28.31 -6.50
C LEU A 133 -10.81 27.63 -6.90
N GLY A 134 -11.69 28.31 -7.65
CA GLY A 134 -12.92 27.69 -8.13
C GLY A 134 -12.70 26.51 -9.08
N PHE A 135 -11.58 26.47 -9.82
CA PHE A 135 -11.20 25.31 -10.62
C PHE A 135 -10.62 24.17 -9.77
N ALA A 136 -9.80 24.48 -8.77
CA ALA A 136 -9.24 23.51 -7.84
C ALA A 136 -10.31 22.89 -6.91
N ASP A 137 -11.39 23.61 -6.61
CA ASP A 137 -12.51 23.11 -5.80
C ASP A 137 -13.41 22.10 -6.55
N ILE A 138 -13.21 21.92 -7.87
CA ILE A 138 -13.97 20.93 -8.64
C ILE A 138 -13.57 19.54 -8.18
N SER A 139 -14.46 18.88 -7.45
CA SER A 139 -14.27 17.53 -6.96
C SER A 139 -15.60 16.82 -6.81
N GLY A 140 -15.67 15.53 -7.10
CA GLY A 140 -16.90 14.76 -6.94
C GLY A 140 -16.92 13.45 -7.71
N ASP A 141 -18.14 12.97 -7.89
CA ASP A 141 -18.43 11.80 -8.72
C ASP A 141 -17.89 12.00 -10.14
N PRO A 142 -17.21 11.00 -10.73
CA PRO A 142 -16.58 11.15 -12.04
C PRO A 142 -17.53 11.58 -13.15
N ASP A 143 -18.74 11.01 -13.23
CA ASP A 143 -19.67 11.33 -14.32
C ASP A 143 -20.18 12.76 -14.21
N GLN A 144 -20.49 13.20 -12.98
CA GLN A 144 -20.94 14.56 -12.72
C GLN A 144 -19.84 15.57 -13.08
N VAL A 145 -18.63 15.35 -12.59
CA VAL A 145 -17.49 16.27 -12.82
C VAL A 145 -17.13 16.30 -14.28
N LEU A 146 -17.01 15.15 -14.96
CA LEU A 146 -16.67 15.11 -16.37
C LEU A 146 -17.76 15.78 -17.22
N GLY A 147 -19.04 15.53 -16.95
CA GLY A 147 -20.17 16.18 -17.64
C GLY A 147 -20.24 17.69 -17.43
N GLU A 148 -19.79 18.22 -16.29
CA GLU A 148 -19.66 19.66 -16.06
C GLU A 148 -18.45 20.26 -16.76
N LEU A 149 -17.30 19.58 -16.71
CA LEU A 149 -16.07 20.04 -17.36
C LEU A 149 -16.27 20.13 -18.87
N GLU A 150 -16.87 19.13 -19.50
CA GLU A 150 -17.11 19.12 -20.94
C GLU A 150 -17.86 20.38 -21.44
N LYS A 151 -18.80 20.87 -20.62
CA LYS A 151 -19.59 22.08 -20.95
C LYS A 151 -18.86 23.40 -20.68
N LYS A 152 -17.90 23.40 -19.75
CA LYS A 152 -17.28 24.64 -19.23
C LYS A 152 -15.81 24.83 -19.56
N LEU A 153 -15.15 23.82 -20.20
CA LEU A 153 -13.73 23.90 -20.50
C LEU A 153 -13.43 25.06 -21.46
N PRO A 154 -12.42 25.89 -21.15
CA PRO A 154 -11.94 26.90 -22.08
C PRO A 154 -11.28 26.22 -23.30
N LYS A 155 -11.23 26.97 -24.44
CA LYS A 155 -10.56 26.48 -25.62
C LYS A 155 -9.05 26.34 -25.41
N GLY A 156 -8.46 25.24 -25.91
CA GLY A 156 -7.02 24.99 -25.84
C GLY A 156 -6.70 23.50 -25.99
N ASP A 157 -5.69 23.19 -26.81
CA ASP A 157 -5.37 21.79 -27.13
C ASP A 157 -4.94 20.98 -25.88
N MET A 158 -4.10 21.58 -25.05
CA MET A 158 -3.60 20.93 -23.84
C MET A 158 -4.71 20.56 -22.85
N ILE A 159 -5.66 21.48 -22.59
CA ILE A 159 -6.75 21.26 -21.66
C ILE A 159 -7.71 20.18 -22.19
N HIS A 160 -8.00 20.19 -23.50
CA HIS A 160 -8.83 19.16 -24.12
C HIS A 160 -8.14 17.81 -24.16
N GLN A 161 -6.81 17.77 -24.38
CA GLN A 161 -6.05 16.53 -24.25
C GLN A 161 -6.12 15.98 -22.83
N GLY A 162 -5.90 16.82 -21.81
CA GLY A 162 -5.99 16.42 -20.42
C GLY A 162 -7.37 15.92 -20.04
N PHE A 163 -8.44 16.54 -20.53
CA PHE A 163 -9.81 16.08 -20.35
C PHE A 163 -10.04 14.70 -20.98
N LYS A 164 -9.61 14.51 -22.23
CA LYS A 164 -9.73 13.23 -22.94
C LYS A 164 -8.98 12.11 -22.22
N GLU A 165 -7.78 12.38 -21.73
CA GLU A 165 -7.00 11.40 -20.96
C GLU A 165 -7.70 11.06 -19.66
N LEU A 166 -8.21 12.04 -18.91
CA LEU A 166 -8.93 11.83 -17.65
C LEU A 166 -10.21 11.03 -17.87
N SER A 167 -11.05 11.42 -18.83
CA SER A 167 -12.27 10.69 -19.19
C SER A 167 -11.95 9.26 -19.62
N GLY A 168 -10.96 9.08 -20.50
CA GLY A 168 -10.54 7.74 -20.93
C GLY A 168 -9.99 6.87 -19.78
N THR A 169 -9.35 7.47 -18.77
CA THR A 169 -8.92 6.75 -17.58
C THR A 169 -10.13 6.31 -16.74
N VAL A 170 -11.10 7.19 -16.52
CA VAL A 170 -12.34 6.87 -15.78
C VAL A 170 -13.10 5.71 -16.43
N ASP A 171 -13.32 5.77 -17.75
CA ASP A 171 -14.03 4.73 -18.51
C ASP A 171 -13.36 3.36 -18.34
N ARG A 172 -12.04 3.32 -18.35
CA ARG A 172 -11.27 2.07 -18.20
C ARG A 172 -11.27 1.57 -16.75
N VAL A 173 -11.18 2.48 -15.76
CA VAL A 173 -11.33 2.12 -14.34
C VAL A 173 -12.73 1.54 -14.06
N GLU A 174 -13.77 2.08 -14.71
CA GLU A 174 -15.12 1.51 -14.66
C GLU A 174 -15.17 0.10 -15.24
N SER A 175 -14.54 -0.10 -16.41
CA SER A 175 -14.44 -1.43 -17.04
C SER A 175 -13.71 -2.45 -16.17
N LEU A 176 -12.80 -2.01 -15.30
CA LEU A 176 -12.12 -2.83 -14.29
C LEU A 176 -12.91 -2.99 -12.98
N GLY A 177 -14.15 -2.46 -12.92
CA GLY A 177 -15.03 -2.59 -11.74
C GLY A 177 -14.64 -1.72 -10.53
N LYS A 178 -13.75 -0.73 -10.71
CA LYS A 178 -13.24 0.10 -9.61
C LYS A 178 -13.83 1.52 -9.55
N LYS A 179 -14.78 1.86 -10.40
CA LYS A 179 -15.41 3.21 -10.43
C LYS A 179 -15.96 3.67 -9.08
N PRO A 180 -16.59 2.81 -8.24
CA PRO A 180 -17.09 3.25 -6.93
C PRO A 180 -15.99 3.69 -5.95
N LYS A 181 -14.74 3.36 -6.24
CA LYS A 181 -13.58 3.70 -5.41
C LYS A 181 -12.87 4.98 -5.84
N ILE A 182 -13.31 5.62 -6.92
CA ILE A 182 -12.64 6.82 -7.44
C ILE A 182 -13.51 8.07 -7.32
N LYS A 183 -12.84 9.20 -7.19
CA LYS A 183 -13.36 10.56 -7.34
C LYS A 183 -12.47 11.37 -8.25
N VAL A 184 -13.03 12.23 -9.08
CA VAL A 184 -12.25 13.29 -9.73
C VAL A 184 -12.04 14.40 -8.73
N ASP A 185 -10.79 14.91 -8.60
CA ASP A 185 -10.43 15.99 -7.70
C ASP A 185 -9.30 16.82 -8.33
N LEU A 186 -9.64 17.99 -8.88
CA LEU A 186 -8.69 18.81 -9.65
C LEU A 186 -7.63 19.50 -8.79
N ALA A 187 -7.74 19.46 -7.46
CA ALA A 187 -6.66 19.87 -6.57
C ALA A 187 -5.51 18.86 -6.49
N ILE A 188 -5.74 17.58 -6.88
CA ILE A 188 -4.69 16.56 -6.92
C ILE A 188 -3.85 16.79 -8.18
N VAL A 189 -2.72 17.46 -8.02
CA VAL A 189 -1.80 17.77 -9.12
C VAL A 189 -0.39 17.25 -8.91
N ARG A 190 -0.12 16.75 -7.73
CA ARG A 190 1.20 16.29 -7.28
C ARG A 190 2.30 17.31 -7.56
N GLY A 191 2.82 17.94 -6.53
CA GLY A 191 3.82 19.03 -6.63
C GLY A 191 5.17 18.64 -7.25
N ILE A 192 5.30 17.43 -7.79
CA ILE A 192 6.51 16.90 -8.43
C ILE A 192 6.42 17.17 -9.94
N SER A 193 7.43 17.81 -10.50
CA SER A 193 7.43 18.33 -11.88
C SER A 193 7.55 17.27 -12.98
N TYR A 194 7.83 16.01 -12.65
CA TYR A 194 8.00 14.97 -13.69
C TYR A 194 6.68 14.35 -14.17
N TYR A 195 5.56 14.53 -13.43
CA TYR A 195 4.26 14.08 -13.92
C TYR A 195 3.76 14.97 -15.05
N ASP A 196 3.24 14.34 -16.10
CA ASP A 196 2.80 15.04 -17.33
C ASP A 196 1.46 14.54 -17.91
N GLY A 197 0.71 13.73 -17.16
CA GLY A 197 -0.61 13.21 -17.54
C GLY A 197 -1.51 12.98 -16.34
N THR A 198 -2.19 11.84 -16.31
CA THR A 198 -3.02 11.40 -15.18
C THR A 198 -2.20 11.35 -13.89
N VAL A 199 -2.78 11.83 -12.80
CA VAL A 199 -2.23 11.77 -11.44
C VAL A 199 -3.30 11.31 -10.47
N PHE A 200 -2.91 10.61 -9.42
CA PHE A 200 -3.85 10.11 -8.43
C PHE A 200 -3.21 9.93 -7.05
N GLU A 201 -4.04 9.92 -6.03
CA GLU A 201 -3.68 9.60 -4.65
C GLU A 201 -4.80 8.80 -3.98
N ALA A 202 -4.45 7.82 -3.17
CA ALA A 202 -5.43 7.07 -2.39
C ALA A 202 -5.34 7.41 -0.90
N TYR A 203 -6.50 7.49 -0.28
CA TYR A 203 -6.71 7.87 1.11
C TYR A 203 -7.55 6.83 1.82
N ASP A 204 -7.31 6.65 3.10
CA ASP A 204 -8.28 6.06 4.01
C ASP A 204 -9.40 7.09 4.25
N GLN A 205 -10.67 6.70 4.05
CA GLN A 205 -11.79 7.63 4.19
C GLN A 205 -11.94 8.20 5.61
N ASP A 206 -11.53 7.44 6.62
CA ASP A 206 -11.62 7.83 8.04
C ASP A 206 -10.26 8.29 8.61
N GLY A 207 -9.21 8.33 7.80
CA GLY A 207 -7.83 8.59 8.22
C GLY A 207 -7.20 9.83 7.60
N GLU A 208 -7.90 10.97 7.60
CA GLU A 208 -7.42 12.22 6.96
C GLU A 208 -6.05 12.68 7.45
N ASP A 209 -5.72 12.49 8.73
CA ASP A 209 -4.46 12.90 9.35
C ASP A 209 -3.26 12.03 8.94
N VAL A 210 -3.48 10.80 8.46
CA VAL A 210 -2.43 9.96 7.85
C VAL A 210 -2.00 10.52 6.50
N GLY A 211 -2.90 11.22 5.81
CA GLY A 211 -2.70 11.71 4.45
C GLY A 211 -2.77 10.60 3.40
N ALA A 212 -2.29 10.88 2.19
CA ALA A 212 -2.29 9.90 1.12
C ALA A 212 -1.44 8.67 1.48
N ILE A 213 -2.04 7.47 1.42
CA ILE A 213 -1.37 6.18 1.67
C ILE A 213 -0.45 5.84 0.50
N LEU A 214 -0.93 6.09 -0.70
CA LEU A 214 -0.19 5.89 -1.94
C LEU A 214 -0.50 7.01 -2.93
N GLY A 215 0.33 7.12 -3.95
CA GLY A 215 0.06 8.05 -5.01
C GLY A 215 0.95 7.81 -6.22
N GLY A 216 0.44 8.17 -7.37
CA GLY A 216 1.05 7.88 -8.64
C GLY A 216 0.65 8.82 -9.76
N GLY A 217 0.97 8.40 -10.96
CA GLY A 217 0.58 9.10 -12.18
C GLY A 217 1.50 8.81 -13.35
N ARG A 218 1.25 9.49 -14.46
CA ARG A 218 1.97 9.36 -15.72
C ARG A 218 3.19 10.27 -15.77
N PHE A 219 4.31 9.73 -16.25
CA PHE A 219 5.61 10.41 -16.34
C PHE A 219 6.37 10.04 -17.62
N ASP A 220 5.77 10.28 -18.75
CA ASP A 220 6.26 9.85 -20.08
C ASP A 220 7.67 10.35 -20.41
N LYS A 221 8.04 11.55 -19.93
CA LYS A 221 9.34 12.17 -20.22
C LYS A 221 10.49 11.62 -19.38
N LEU A 222 10.20 10.87 -18.32
CA LEU A 222 11.21 10.52 -17.34
C LEU A 222 12.25 9.52 -17.89
N CYS A 223 11.82 8.58 -18.73
CA CYS A 223 12.73 7.62 -19.37
C CYS A 223 13.82 8.32 -20.20
N LYS A 224 13.45 9.35 -20.94
CA LYS A 224 14.37 10.15 -21.77
C LYS A 224 15.42 10.91 -20.95
N ILE A 225 15.08 11.29 -19.71
CA ILE A 225 16.00 11.98 -18.80
C ILE A 225 17.08 11.00 -18.28
N TYR A 226 16.71 9.74 -18.02
CA TYR A 226 17.61 8.75 -17.41
C TYR A 226 18.28 7.81 -18.39
N GLY A 227 17.92 7.83 -19.67
CA GLY A 227 18.47 6.91 -20.66
C GLY A 227 18.21 7.32 -22.09
N LYS A 228 18.37 6.35 -23.01
CA LYS A 228 18.24 6.56 -24.45
C LYS A 228 16.86 6.24 -25.00
N ARG A 229 15.99 5.61 -24.19
CA ARG A 229 14.62 5.27 -24.61
C ARG A 229 13.67 6.43 -24.27
N ASP A 230 12.85 6.77 -25.24
CA ASP A 230 11.71 7.68 -25.07
C ASP A 230 10.46 6.79 -25.07
N MET A 231 9.89 6.54 -23.89
CA MET A 231 8.74 5.66 -23.77
C MET A 231 7.78 6.14 -22.69
N PRO A 232 6.47 6.03 -22.97
CA PRO A 232 5.43 6.37 -22.00
C PRO A 232 5.56 5.51 -20.74
N ALA A 233 5.27 6.12 -19.60
CA ALA A 233 5.32 5.43 -18.32
C ALA A 233 4.29 5.97 -17.33
N THR A 234 3.72 5.08 -16.56
CA THR A 234 2.85 5.40 -15.43
C THR A 234 3.14 4.46 -14.28
N GLY A 235 2.86 4.88 -13.05
CA GLY A 235 3.14 4.05 -11.89
C GLY A 235 2.57 4.60 -10.60
N VAL A 236 2.74 3.82 -9.55
CA VAL A 236 2.30 4.10 -8.18
C VAL A 236 3.41 3.82 -7.19
N ALA A 237 3.46 4.61 -6.14
CA ALA A 237 4.28 4.37 -4.96
C ALA A 237 3.42 4.44 -3.70
N GLY A 238 3.53 3.44 -2.83
CA GLY A 238 2.83 3.39 -1.54
C GLY A 238 3.80 3.21 -0.37
N GLY A 239 3.56 3.96 0.72
CA GLY A 239 4.34 3.85 1.94
C GLY A 239 3.77 2.81 2.89
N TYR A 240 4.59 1.87 3.34
CA TYR A 240 4.17 0.84 4.30
C TYR A 240 3.71 1.43 5.62
N GLU A 241 4.44 2.40 6.14
CA GLU A 241 4.19 2.96 7.49
C GLU A 241 2.84 3.67 7.55
N ARG A 242 2.44 4.37 6.48
CA ARG A 242 1.10 4.98 6.40
C ARG A 242 0.00 3.95 6.28
N LEU A 243 0.23 2.93 5.46
CA LEU A 243 -0.70 1.81 5.34
C LEU A 243 -0.88 1.11 6.69
N MET A 244 0.22 0.82 7.39
CA MET A 244 0.19 0.20 8.71
C MET A 244 -0.59 1.05 9.73
N LEU A 245 -0.39 2.36 9.77
CA LEU A 245 -1.14 3.25 10.66
C LEU A 245 -2.65 3.20 10.40
N SER A 246 -3.08 3.15 9.12
CA SER A 246 -4.49 3.00 8.78
C SER A 246 -5.06 1.63 9.20
N LEU A 247 -4.29 0.55 9.00
CA LEU A 247 -4.70 -0.79 9.41
C LEU A 247 -4.79 -0.93 10.93
N GLU A 248 -3.83 -0.37 11.66
CA GLU A 248 -3.80 -0.37 13.13
C GLU A 248 -5.02 0.35 13.72
N ARG A 249 -5.36 1.52 13.22
CA ARG A 249 -6.53 2.29 13.66
C ARG A 249 -7.85 1.58 13.47
N LYS A 250 -7.94 0.74 12.45
CA LYS A 250 -9.14 -0.02 12.10
C LYS A 250 -9.15 -1.43 12.69
N ASP A 251 -8.15 -1.78 13.51
CA ASP A 251 -7.96 -3.12 14.08
C ASP A 251 -7.95 -4.22 12.97
N LEU A 252 -7.35 -3.88 11.82
CA LEU A 252 -7.28 -4.77 10.65
C LEU A 252 -6.01 -5.61 10.60
N PHE A 253 -5.11 -5.47 11.58
CA PHE A 253 -3.98 -6.38 11.66
C PHE A 253 -4.47 -7.79 11.96
N PRO A 254 -4.09 -8.80 11.15
CA PRO A 254 -4.35 -10.17 11.52
C PRO A 254 -3.70 -10.44 12.88
N ASP A 255 -4.37 -11.18 13.73
CA ASP A 255 -3.76 -11.71 14.96
C ASP A 255 -2.63 -12.67 14.57
N ILE A 256 -1.50 -12.13 14.18
CA ILE A 256 -0.30 -12.89 13.85
C ILE A 256 0.27 -13.40 15.14
N GLN A 257 -0.25 -14.54 15.55
CA GLN A 257 0.29 -15.25 16.69
C GLN A 257 1.67 -15.80 16.32
N GLN A 258 2.72 -15.02 16.59
CA GLN A 258 4.12 -15.45 16.42
C GLN A 258 4.54 -16.49 17.46
N ARG A 259 3.59 -17.03 18.24
CA ARG A 259 3.82 -18.04 19.28
C ARG A 259 3.80 -19.45 18.68
N PRO A 260 4.49 -20.42 19.33
CA PRO A 260 4.34 -21.83 19.01
C PRO A 260 2.88 -22.27 19.17
N GLU A 261 2.41 -23.11 18.28
CA GLU A 261 1.11 -23.80 18.41
C GLU A 261 1.23 -24.97 19.38
N VAL A 262 2.40 -25.60 19.34
CA VAL A 262 2.73 -26.77 20.14
C VAL A 262 4.03 -26.55 20.88
N PHE A 263 4.06 -26.91 22.19
CA PHE A 263 5.28 -26.91 22.98
C PHE A 263 5.58 -28.33 23.47
N VAL A 264 6.77 -28.85 23.15
CA VAL A 264 7.19 -30.18 23.56
C VAL A 264 7.92 -30.07 24.90
N VAL A 265 7.35 -30.65 25.93
CA VAL A 265 7.90 -30.66 27.30
C VAL A 265 8.41 -32.04 27.67
N THR A 266 9.47 -32.10 28.44
CA THR A 266 10.12 -33.34 28.86
C THR A 266 9.99 -33.56 30.37
N VAL A 267 9.72 -34.80 30.78
CA VAL A 267 9.67 -35.17 32.21
C VAL A 267 11.07 -35.10 32.84
N ASN A 268 12.08 -35.47 32.06
CA ASN A 268 13.50 -35.39 32.47
C ASN A 268 14.42 -35.27 31.24
N GLU A 269 15.70 -35.05 31.47
CA GLU A 269 16.73 -34.83 30.47
C GLU A 269 16.93 -36.02 29.50
N SER A 270 16.67 -37.27 29.95
CA SER A 270 16.94 -38.47 29.13
C SER A 270 16.15 -38.53 27.82
N VAL A 271 15.02 -37.83 27.73
CA VAL A 271 14.16 -37.77 26.54
C VAL A 271 14.24 -36.43 25.80
N TRP A 272 15.18 -35.58 26.18
CA TRP A 272 15.30 -34.24 25.53
C TRP A 272 15.61 -34.34 24.03
N ASN A 273 16.50 -35.26 23.63
CA ASN A 273 16.80 -35.46 22.21
C ASN A 273 15.57 -35.93 21.41
N ASP A 274 14.67 -36.70 22.02
CA ASP A 274 13.44 -37.12 21.35
C ASP A 274 12.44 -35.98 21.25
N ALA A 275 12.36 -35.11 22.26
CA ALA A 275 11.58 -33.88 22.17
C ALA A 275 12.03 -32.99 21.00
N VAL A 276 13.35 -32.83 20.81
CA VAL A 276 13.93 -32.07 19.65
C VAL A 276 13.50 -32.68 18.31
N LYS A 277 13.59 -34.02 18.19
CA LYS A 277 13.18 -34.73 16.98
C LYS A 277 11.68 -34.53 16.68
N ILE A 278 10.84 -34.64 17.72
CA ILE A 278 9.39 -34.45 17.59
C ILE A 278 9.07 -33.01 17.19
N ALA A 279 9.67 -32.03 17.84
CA ALA A 279 9.49 -30.62 17.46
C ALA A 279 9.90 -30.38 15.99
N GLN A 280 11.02 -30.96 15.55
CA GLN A 280 11.46 -30.86 14.16
C GLN A 280 10.51 -31.57 13.17
N GLN A 281 9.99 -32.72 13.56
CA GLN A 281 8.97 -33.41 12.76
C GLN A 281 7.70 -32.56 12.62
N LEU A 282 7.21 -31.92 13.70
CA LEU A 282 6.07 -31.03 13.64
C LEU A 282 6.33 -29.84 12.72
N ARG A 283 7.50 -29.23 12.82
CA ARG A 283 7.93 -28.11 11.95
C ARG A 283 7.95 -28.51 10.47
N SER A 284 8.42 -29.72 10.13
CA SER A 284 8.41 -30.22 8.76
C SER A 284 6.99 -30.42 8.18
N HIS A 285 5.97 -30.48 9.05
CA HIS A 285 4.56 -30.52 8.69
C HIS A 285 3.85 -29.17 8.83
N ASN A 286 4.60 -28.06 8.85
CA ASN A 286 4.12 -26.68 8.98
C ASN A 286 3.35 -26.41 10.28
N ILE A 287 3.66 -27.11 11.36
CA ILE A 287 3.16 -26.83 12.72
C ILE A 287 4.25 -26.04 13.45
N ARG A 288 3.91 -24.87 13.97
CA ARG A 288 4.84 -24.06 14.78
C ARG A 288 5.05 -24.72 16.12
N ALA A 289 6.12 -25.48 16.24
CA ALA A 289 6.46 -26.22 17.44
C ALA A 289 7.75 -25.70 18.08
N ASP A 290 7.80 -25.69 19.41
CA ASP A 290 9.00 -25.35 20.17
C ASP A 290 9.20 -26.36 21.35
N TYR A 291 10.35 -26.29 22.00
CA TYR A 291 10.73 -27.13 23.12
C TYR A 291 11.62 -26.37 24.09
N ASP A 292 11.78 -26.90 25.32
CA ASP A 292 12.56 -26.18 26.33
C ASP A 292 14.06 -26.33 26.16
N LEU A 293 14.71 -25.27 25.64
CA LEU A 293 16.16 -25.18 25.47
C LEU A 293 16.92 -25.13 26.81
N LYS A 294 16.30 -24.72 27.87
CA LYS A 294 16.94 -24.62 29.22
C LYS A 294 16.88 -25.89 30.01
N GLN A 295 16.20 -26.93 29.51
CA GLN A 295 16.02 -28.22 30.20
C GLN A 295 15.49 -28.07 31.63
N ARG A 296 14.52 -27.16 31.80
CA ARG A 296 13.90 -26.87 33.11
C ARG A 296 13.10 -28.06 33.63
N PRO A 297 12.82 -28.14 34.94
CA PRO A 297 11.86 -29.09 35.48
C PRO A 297 10.50 -28.97 34.79
N LEU A 298 9.77 -30.10 34.63
CA LEU A 298 8.50 -30.16 33.86
C LEU A 298 7.51 -29.05 34.22
N GLY A 299 7.31 -28.78 35.54
CA GLY A 299 6.41 -27.69 35.95
C GLY A 299 6.80 -26.33 35.40
N LYS A 300 8.10 -26.02 35.35
CA LYS A 300 8.60 -24.76 34.79
C LYS A 300 8.52 -24.69 33.27
N GLN A 301 8.58 -25.84 32.59
CA GLN A 301 8.33 -25.91 31.15
C GLN A 301 6.86 -25.61 30.83
N LEU A 302 5.93 -26.18 31.62
CA LEU A 302 4.50 -25.92 31.47
C LEU A 302 4.12 -24.47 31.79
N GLU A 303 4.69 -23.88 32.86
CA GLU A 303 4.51 -22.47 33.18
C GLU A 303 5.00 -21.57 32.02
N TYR A 304 6.11 -21.94 31.40
CA TYR A 304 6.64 -21.20 30.26
C TYR A 304 5.75 -21.35 29.02
N ALA A 305 5.30 -22.55 28.70
CA ALA A 305 4.36 -22.80 27.60
C ALA A 305 3.05 -22.01 27.80
N ASP A 306 2.55 -21.93 29.03
CA ASP A 306 1.38 -21.14 29.39
C ASP A 306 1.62 -19.63 29.19
N SER A 307 2.79 -19.14 29.62
CA SER A 307 3.17 -17.73 29.40
C SER A 307 3.25 -17.35 27.91
N LEU A 308 3.60 -18.30 27.05
CA LEU A 308 3.57 -18.15 25.59
C LEU A 308 2.16 -18.34 25.01
N LYS A 309 1.16 -18.68 25.85
CA LYS A 309 -0.22 -18.99 25.44
C LYS A 309 -0.27 -20.07 24.36
N VAL A 310 0.54 -21.11 24.49
CA VAL A 310 0.57 -22.25 23.56
C VAL A 310 -0.75 -23.00 23.63
N GLY A 311 -1.27 -23.46 22.50
CA GLY A 311 -2.53 -24.22 22.48
C GLY A 311 -2.39 -25.66 23.00
N ILE A 312 -1.28 -26.31 22.67
CA ILE A 312 -1.05 -27.73 22.96
C ILE A 312 0.34 -27.95 23.56
N CYS A 313 0.42 -28.69 24.66
CA CYS A 313 1.67 -29.25 25.16
C CYS A 313 1.75 -30.74 24.85
N LEU A 314 2.90 -31.20 24.33
CA LEU A 314 3.23 -32.60 24.18
C LEU A 314 4.18 -33.00 25.32
N VAL A 315 3.70 -33.81 26.23
CA VAL A 315 4.48 -34.26 27.38
C VAL A 315 5.14 -35.59 27.07
N LEU A 316 6.47 -35.63 27.17
CA LEU A 316 7.32 -36.76 26.88
C LEU A 316 8.06 -37.24 28.13
N GLY A 317 7.93 -38.52 28.41
CA GLY A 317 8.74 -39.24 29.41
C GLY A 317 9.35 -40.52 28.82
N PRO A 318 10.23 -41.20 29.55
CA PRO A 318 10.85 -42.46 29.11
C PRO A 318 9.82 -43.55 28.77
N ARG A 319 8.69 -43.57 29.47
CA ARG A 319 7.61 -44.51 29.21
C ARG A 319 6.94 -44.24 27.88
N GLU A 320 6.56 -43.00 27.64
CA GLU A 320 5.91 -42.56 26.39
C GLU A 320 6.79 -42.90 25.17
N ILE A 321 8.09 -42.64 25.25
CA ILE A 321 9.05 -42.96 24.16
C ILE A 321 9.11 -44.49 23.95
N LYS A 322 9.19 -45.28 25.00
CA LYS A 322 9.23 -46.77 24.90
C LYS A 322 7.96 -47.34 24.26
N GLU A 323 6.80 -46.73 24.55
CA GLU A 323 5.50 -47.16 24.04
C GLU A 323 5.19 -46.55 22.66
N GLY A 324 6.02 -45.66 22.12
CA GLY A 324 5.79 -44.96 20.87
C GLY A 324 4.60 -43.97 20.94
N THR A 325 4.34 -43.40 22.11
CA THR A 325 3.24 -42.50 22.41
C THR A 325 3.73 -41.13 22.90
N VAL A 326 2.82 -40.16 23.00
CA VAL A 326 3.02 -38.87 23.65
C VAL A 326 1.74 -38.47 24.37
N ARG A 327 1.82 -37.84 25.52
CA ARG A 327 0.64 -37.22 26.14
C ARG A 327 0.43 -35.82 25.58
N MET A 328 -0.70 -35.64 24.90
CA MET A 328 -1.15 -34.37 24.36
C MET A 328 -2.07 -33.72 25.38
N LYS A 329 -1.70 -32.52 25.82
CA LYS A 329 -2.46 -31.68 26.76
C LYS A 329 -2.97 -30.45 26.02
N ASP A 330 -4.28 -30.26 26.01
CA ASP A 330 -4.90 -29.03 25.60
C ASP A 330 -4.73 -27.99 26.72
N MET A 331 -4.09 -26.89 26.41
CA MET A 331 -3.78 -25.85 27.41
C MET A 331 -4.98 -24.97 27.76
N LYS A 332 -6.04 -24.96 26.94
CA LYS A 332 -7.27 -24.22 27.21
C LYS A 332 -8.22 -24.98 28.10
N THR A 333 -8.41 -26.27 27.82
CA THR A 333 -9.37 -27.12 28.58
C THR A 333 -8.70 -27.88 29.74
N GLY A 334 -7.38 -28.05 29.67
CA GLY A 334 -6.63 -28.88 30.60
C GLY A 334 -6.76 -30.40 30.36
N GLU A 335 -7.50 -30.81 29.32
CA GLU A 335 -7.68 -32.21 28.96
C GLU A 335 -6.38 -32.85 28.49
N GLU A 336 -6.12 -34.08 28.90
CA GLU A 336 -4.95 -34.86 28.51
C GLU A 336 -5.38 -36.17 27.85
N LYS A 337 -4.77 -36.48 26.71
CA LYS A 337 -4.95 -37.77 26.02
C LYS A 337 -3.62 -38.35 25.55
N SER A 338 -3.52 -39.70 25.58
CA SER A 338 -2.36 -40.37 24.99
C SER A 338 -2.58 -40.56 23.49
N VAL A 339 -1.57 -40.18 22.70
CA VAL A 339 -1.60 -40.23 21.23
C VAL A 339 -0.38 -40.99 20.74
N LYS A 340 -0.52 -41.82 19.71
CA LYS A 340 0.64 -42.47 19.06
C LYS A 340 1.48 -41.38 18.35
N LEU A 341 2.79 -41.44 18.46
CA LEU A 341 3.70 -40.52 17.78
C LEU A 341 3.47 -40.48 16.27
N SER A 342 3.13 -41.64 15.66
CA SER A 342 2.83 -41.73 14.21
C SER A 342 1.58 -40.99 13.78
N SER A 343 0.64 -40.70 14.66
CA SER A 343 -0.61 -39.97 14.38
C SER A 343 -0.66 -38.61 15.08
N ALA A 344 0.41 -38.19 15.74
CA ALA A 344 0.42 -36.97 16.52
C ALA A 344 0.16 -35.73 15.67
N VAL A 345 0.70 -35.65 14.44
CA VAL A 345 0.48 -34.55 13.50
C VAL A 345 -1.01 -34.37 13.18
N ASP A 346 -1.70 -35.47 12.86
CA ASP A 346 -3.12 -35.44 12.49
C ASP A 346 -4.01 -35.06 13.67
N GLU A 347 -3.69 -35.58 14.88
CA GLU A 347 -4.42 -35.24 16.10
C GLU A 347 -4.23 -33.77 16.51
N ILE A 348 -3.02 -33.24 16.35
CA ILE A 348 -2.73 -31.82 16.61
C ILE A 348 -3.54 -30.95 15.64
N ARG A 349 -3.53 -31.23 14.35
CA ARG A 349 -4.30 -30.47 13.35
C ARG A 349 -5.80 -30.47 13.65
N LYS A 350 -6.38 -31.61 14.06
CA LYS A 350 -7.78 -31.68 14.47
C LYS A 350 -8.10 -30.82 15.70
N THR A 351 -7.13 -30.63 16.58
CA THR A 351 -7.32 -29.87 17.83
C THR A 351 -7.10 -28.36 17.61
N LEU A 352 -6.23 -27.99 16.67
CA LEU A 352 -5.94 -26.58 16.34
C LEU A 352 -7.00 -25.96 15.42
N GLY A 353 -7.80 -26.75 14.70
CA GLY A 353 -8.86 -26.32 13.77
C GLY A 353 -8.35 -26.28 12.37
#